data_f779cb71ff740aef2f8506771baaeb17
#
_entry.id   f779cb71ff740aef2f8506771baaeb17
#
_cell.length_a   1.000
_cell.length_b   1.000
_cell.length_c   1.000
_cell.angle_alpha   90.00
_cell.angle_beta   90.00
_cell.angle_gamma   90.00
#
_symmetry.space_group_name_H-M   'P 1'
#
loop_
_entity.id
_entity.type
_entity.pdbx_description
1 polymer ?
#
loop_
_entity_poly.entity_id
_entity_poly.type
_entity_poly.pdbx_seq_one_letter_code
_entity_poly.pdbx_strand_id
1 'polypeptide(L)'
;MKLSKLKLWNYRCFGSEEQVILIDQLTTFIGNNSAGKTAALSALNCMFSENSNDRILHRSDFHLPKDILPDEMEQQSLYIEAVFEFEELQSGSNGGEYAIPIFFQHFVVDNPGRLPYLRIRLEATWEKSNTIDGSIDSKISYITCPEFAEIEEGNRTNASRRDLDKIRVIYVPAVRDPSKQLKNASGTMMYQIMSSINWSEETKETIHSKIKELNEA
;
A
#
# COMPACT_ATOMS: atom_id res chain seq x y z
N MET A 1 -15.60 -2.27 -4.19
CA MET A 1 -14.28 -2.91 -4.00
C MET A 1 -13.82 -2.72 -2.57
N LYS A 2 -13.48 -3.79 -1.86
CA LYS A 2 -13.11 -3.80 -0.44
C LYS A 2 -11.84 -4.62 -0.24
N LEU A 3 -10.87 -4.10 0.52
CA LEU A 3 -9.73 -4.89 0.97
C LEU A 3 -10.22 -5.97 1.94
N SER A 4 -10.04 -7.24 1.61
CA SER A 4 -10.51 -8.38 2.41
C SER A 4 -9.38 -9.09 3.14
N LYS A 5 -8.17 -9.10 2.55
CA LYS A 5 -7.01 -9.77 3.15
C LYS A 5 -5.72 -8.99 2.87
N LEU A 6 -4.83 -9.05 3.85
CA LEU A 6 -3.44 -8.65 3.73
C LEU A 6 -2.58 -9.85 4.07
N LYS A 7 -1.69 -10.27 3.15
CA LYS A 7 -0.76 -11.36 3.37
C LYS A 7 0.66 -10.80 3.46
N LEU A 8 1.40 -11.28 4.44
CA LEU A 8 2.74 -10.81 4.75
C LEU A 8 3.68 -12.01 4.89
N TRP A 9 4.81 -11.94 4.24
CA TRP A 9 5.85 -12.95 4.31
C TRP A 9 7.22 -12.29 4.36
N ASN A 10 8.04 -12.67 5.32
CA ASN A 10 9.36 -12.11 5.58
C ASN A 10 9.40 -10.57 5.67
N TYR A 11 8.32 -9.96 6.12
CA TYR A 11 8.22 -8.52 6.25
C TYR A 11 8.32 -8.08 7.72
N ARG A 12 9.36 -7.36 8.08
CA ARG A 12 9.65 -6.85 9.44
C ARG A 12 9.61 -7.97 10.49
N CYS A 13 8.63 -7.94 11.40
CA CYS A 13 8.44 -8.94 12.44
C CYS A 13 7.73 -10.22 11.95
N PHE A 14 7.17 -10.22 10.75
CA PHE A 14 6.53 -11.38 10.14
C PHE A 14 7.58 -12.22 9.42
N GLY A 15 7.77 -13.46 9.87
CA GLY A 15 8.83 -14.35 9.42
C GLY A 15 8.49 -15.18 8.19
N SER A 16 9.11 -16.36 8.12
CA SER A 16 9.03 -17.27 6.96
C SER A 16 7.70 -18.00 6.81
N GLU A 17 6.79 -17.89 7.76
CA GLU A 17 5.41 -18.37 7.61
C GLU A 17 4.53 -17.22 7.14
N GLU A 18 3.78 -17.46 6.04
CA GLU A 18 2.81 -16.48 5.54
C GLU A 18 1.79 -16.13 6.62
N GLN A 19 1.68 -14.86 6.95
CA GLN A 19 0.65 -14.35 7.84
C GLN A 19 -0.49 -13.75 7.02
N VAL A 20 -1.69 -14.26 7.24
CA VAL A 20 -2.91 -13.79 6.59
C VAL A 20 -3.75 -13.00 7.59
N ILE A 21 -3.90 -11.71 7.33
CA ILE A 21 -4.71 -10.81 8.15
C ILE A 21 -6.03 -10.57 7.41
N LEU A 22 -7.13 -10.98 8.01
CA LEU A 22 -8.46 -10.70 7.49
C LEU A 22 -8.85 -9.27 7.84
N ILE A 23 -9.36 -8.56 6.85
CA ILE A 23 -9.74 -7.15 6.97
C ILE A 23 -11.21 -6.99 6.63
N ASP A 24 -11.93 -6.34 7.51
CA ASP A 24 -13.34 -5.99 7.32
C ASP A 24 -13.52 -4.47 7.29
N GLN A 25 -14.77 -3.99 7.22
CA GLN A 25 -15.11 -2.55 7.22
C GLN A 25 -14.50 -1.81 8.42
N LEU A 26 -14.42 -2.48 9.56
CA LEU A 26 -13.72 -2.02 10.75
C LEU A 26 -12.84 -3.17 11.27
N THR A 27 -11.54 -2.98 11.27
CA THR A 27 -10.57 -3.95 11.79
C THR A 27 -9.73 -3.30 12.88
N THR A 28 -9.68 -3.94 14.05
CA THR A 28 -8.92 -3.45 15.20
C THR A 28 -7.76 -4.38 15.50
N PHE A 29 -6.54 -3.84 15.52
CA PHE A 29 -5.34 -4.57 15.94
C PHE A 29 -5.09 -4.38 17.43
N ILE A 30 -5.14 -5.47 18.19
CA ILE A 30 -4.87 -5.50 19.63
C ILE A 30 -3.64 -6.38 19.88
N GLY A 31 -2.77 -5.97 20.79
CA GLY A 31 -1.59 -6.73 21.16
C GLY A 31 -0.52 -5.86 21.81
N ASN A 32 0.51 -6.50 22.32
CA ASN A 32 1.66 -5.85 22.96
C ASN A 32 2.41 -4.93 21.99
N ASN A 33 3.29 -4.07 22.53
CA ASN A 33 4.24 -3.35 21.70
C ASN A 33 5.12 -4.35 20.94
N SER A 34 5.47 -4.00 19.71
CA SER A 34 6.23 -4.87 18.78
C SER A 34 5.50 -6.13 18.26
N ALA A 35 4.19 -6.28 18.52
CA ALA A 35 3.39 -7.40 18.00
C ALA A 35 3.05 -7.29 16.50
N GLY A 36 3.62 -6.32 15.77
CA GLY A 36 3.42 -6.20 14.33
C GLY A 36 2.27 -5.30 13.88
N LYS A 37 1.50 -4.69 14.81
CA LYS A 37 0.37 -3.81 14.44
C LYS A 37 0.74 -2.71 13.46
N THR A 38 1.80 -1.97 13.77
CA THR A 38 2.30 -0.90 12.89
C THR A 38 2.92 -1.47 11.60
N ALA A 39 3.55 -2.64 11.65
CA ALA A 39 4.08 -3.30 10.47
C ALA A 39 2.98 -3.66 9.48
N ALA A 40 1.85 -4.22 9.93
CA ALA A 40 0.72 -4.51 9.07
C ALA A 40 0.16 -3.26 8.38
N LEU A 41 0.02 -2.14 9.12
CA LEU A 41 -0.44 -0.88 8.54
C LEU A 41 0.59 -0.26 7.58
N SER A 42 1.88 -0.34 7.92
CA SER A 42 2.93 0.18 7.04
C SER A 42 3.09 -0.64 5.76
N ALA A 43 2.74 -1.92 5.76
CA ALA A 43 2.73 -2.74 4.55
C ALA A 43 1.77 -2.18 3.48
N LEU A 44 0.56 -1.76 3.87
CA LEU A 44 -0.37 -1.10 2.97
C LEU A 44 0.16 0.26 2.48
N ASN A 45 0.84 0.99 3.36
CA ASN A 45 1.45 2.27 3.00
C ASN A 45 2.58 2.09 1.98
N CYS A 46 3.42 1.06 2.13
CA CYS A 46 4.45 0.71 1.15
C CYS A 46 3.88 0.42 -0.25
N MET A 47 2.69 -0.16 -0.34
CA MET A 47 2.06 -0.48 -1.63
C MET A 47 1.35 0.72 -2.26
N PHE A 48 0.57 1.46 -1.47
CA PHE A 48 -0.47 2.36 -1.97
C PHE A 48 -0.32 3.83 -1.54
N SER A 49 0.70 4.21 -0.75
CA SER A 49 0.89 5.62 -0.39
C SER A 49 1.04 6.50 -1.64
N GLU A 50 0.42 7.67 -1.62
CA GLU A 50 0.63 8.71 -2.64
C GLU A 50 2.07 9.24 -2.59
N ASN A 51 2.66 9.31 -1.39
CA ASN A 51 4.02 9.76 -1.20
C ASN A 51 5.03 8.69 -1.60
N SER A 52 5.89 9.00 -2.57
CA SER A 52 6.93 8.08 -3.05
C SER A 52 7.91 7.64 -1.96
N ASN A 53 8.20 8.50 -0.99
CA ASN A 53 9.13 8.17 0.09
C ASN A 53 8.59 7.08 1.02
N ASP A 54 7.27 7.01 1.22
CA ASP A 54 6.65 5.99 2.05
C ASP A 54 6.63 4.60 1.38
N ARG A 55 6.89 4.55 0.08
CA ARG A 55 6.95 3.32 -0.71
C ARG A 55 8.35 2.75 -0.85
N ILE A 56 9.36 3.48 -0.41
CA ILE A 56 10.74 3.01 -0.45
C ILE A 56 10.91 1.93 0.63
N LEU A 57 11.34 0.74 0.19
CA LEU A 57 11.72 -0.32 1.10
C LEU A 57 13.15 -0.09 1.59
N HIS A 58 13.37 -0.41 2.85
CA HIS A 58 14.66 -0.37 3.50
C HIS A 58 15.08 -1.76 3.96
N ARG A 59 16.35 -1.97 4.24
CA ARG A 59 16.85 -3.23 4.80
C ARG A 59 16.07 -3.68 6.04
N SER A 60 15.64 -2.74 6.88
CA SER A 60 14.83 -3.00 8.07
C SER A 60 13.42 -3.54 7.79
N ASP A 61 12.96 -3.50 6.56
CA ASP A 61 11.66 -4.07 6.16
C ASP A 61 11.74 -5.57 5.88
N PHE A 62 12.93 -6.10 5.67
CA PHE A 62 13.18 -7.53 5.49
C PHE A 62 13.33 -8.21 6.83
N HIS A 63 12.64 -9.33 7.02
CA HIS A 63 12.70 -10.08 8.26
C HIS A 63 14.09 -10.64 8.51
N LEU A 64 14.64 -10.38 9.68
CA LEU A 64 15.87 -11.00 10.14
C LEU A 64 15.53 -12.21 11.01
N PRO A 65 15.85 -13.44 10.58
CA PRO A 65 15.69 -14.62 11.43
C PRO A 65 16.49 -14.51 12.72
N LYS A 66 15.97 -15.07 13.81
CA LYS A 66 16.57 -14.94 15.15
C LYS A 66 17.98 -15.53 15.28
N ASP A 67 18.25 -16.52 14.45
CA ASP A 67 19.51 -17.29 14.49
C ASP A 67 20.59 -16.75 13.52
N ILE A 68 20.30 -15.63 12.84
CA ILE A 68 21.22 -15.02 11.88
C ILE A 68 21.60 -13.62 12.37
N LEU A 69 22.90 -13.34 12.42
CA LEU A 69 23.38 -11.99 12.70
C LEU A 69 23.13 -11.08 11.47
N PRO A 70 22.83 -9.79 11.69
CA PRO A 70 22.56 -8.85 10.58
C PRO A 70 23.65 -8.82 9.50
N ASP A 71 24.92 -8.98 9.90
CA ASP A 71 26.06 -8.94 8.97
C ASP A 71 26.28 -10.24 8.22
N GLU A 72 25.69 -11.33 8.66
CA GLU A 72 25.76 -12.65 8.03
C GLU A 72 24.68 -12.85 6.96
N MET A 73 23.65 -12.00 6.96
CA MET A 73 22.60 -12.10 5.96
C MET A 73 23.12 -11.56 4.62
N GLU A 74 23.17 -12.43 3.62
CA GLU A 74 23.63 -12.08 2.25
C GLU A 74 22.49 -11.67 1.34
N GLN A 75 21.31 -12.31 1.50
CA GLN A 75 20.13 -12.06 0.70
C GLN A 75 18.86 -12.36 1.52
N GLN A 76 17.80 -11.61 1.27
CA GLN A 76 16.47 -11.89 1.83
C GLN A 76 15.39 -11.40 0.88
N SER A 77 14.32 -12.18 0.75
CA SER A 77 13.15 -11.81 -0.03
C SER A 77 11.94 -11.64 0.86
N LEU A 78 11.03 -10.77 0.44
CA LEU A 78 9.75 -10.55 1.10
C LEU A 78 8.63 -10.44 0.07
N TYR A 79 7.40 -10.65 0.50
CA TYR A 79 6.24 -10.15 -0.23
C TYR A 79 5.14 -9.60 0.69
N ILE A 80 4.39 -8.68 0.12
CA ILE A 80 3.16 -8.12 0.68
C ILE A 80 2.08 -8.31 -0.38
N GLU A 81 0.96 -8.95 -0.04
CA GLU A 81 -0.14 -9.13 -0.97
C GLU A 81 -1.44 -8.58 -0.38
N ALA A 82 -2.09 -7.70 -1.13
CA ALA A 82 -3.42 -7.16 -0.82
C ALA A 82 -4.46 -7.84 -1.72
N VAL A 83 -5.50 -8.38 -1.10
CA VAL A 83 -6.62 -9.03 -1.80
C VAL A 83 -7.86 -8.16 -1.63
N PHE A 84 -8.47 -7.78 -2.74
CA PHE A 84 -9.68 -6.96 -2.78
C PHE A 84 -10.84 -7.77 -3.34
N GLU A 85 -11.97 -7.79 -2.64
CA GLU A 85 -13.20 -8.42 -3.08
C GLU A 85 -14.21 -7.39 -3.58
N PHE A 86 -15.12 -7.84 -4.45
CA PHE A 86 -16.17 -7.02 -5.05
C PHE A 86 -17.53 -7.47 -4.52
N GLU A 87 -17.87 -7.07 -3.29
CA GLU A 87 -19.13 -7.43 -2.61
C GLU A 87 -20.36 -6.95 -3.39
N GLU A 88 -20.23 -5.88 -4.16
CA GLU A 88 -21.28 -5.29 -4.99
C GLU A 88 -21.84 -6.27 -6.03
N LEU A 89 -21.05 -7.28 -6.40
CA LEU A 89 -21.47 -8.34 -7.35
C LEU A 89 -22.42 -9.37 -6.72
N GLN A 90 -22.49 -9.48 -5.38
CA GLN A 90 -23.43 -10.39 -4.70
C GLN A 90 -24.90 -9.95 -4.81
N SER A 91 -25.13 -8.67 -4.94
CA SER A 91 -26.46 -8.10 -4.67
C SER A 91 -27.45 -8.24 -5.83
N GLY A 92 -27.13 -8.94 -6.93
CA GLY A 92 -28.07 -9.16 -8.05
C GLY A 92 -28.70 -7.88 -8.63
N SER A 93 -28.20 -6.72 -8.22
CA SER A 93 -28.65 -5.44 -8.71
C SER A 93 -28.15 -5.23 -10.14
N ASN A 94 -28.99 -4.71 -11.02
CA ASN A 94 -28.69 -4.40 -12.43
C ASN A 94 -27.49 -3.47 -12.67
N GLY A 95 -26.67 -3.21 -11.65
CA GLY A 95 -25.44 -2.42 -11.67
C GLY A 95 -24.14 -3.21 -11.62
N GLY A 96 -24.18 -4.55 -11.61
CA GLY A 96 -23.00 -5.41 -11.44
C GLY A 96 -21.93 -5.26 -12.54
N GLU A 97 -22.33 -4.83 -13.73
CA GLU A 97 -21.41 -4.61 -14.86
C GLU A 97 -20.42 -3.45 -14.62
N TYR A 98 -20.74 -2.53 -13.68
CA TYR A 98 -19.91 -1.38 -13.33
C TYR A 98 -19.22 -1.50 -11.95
N ALA A 99 -19.44 -2.59 -11.22
CA ALA A 99 -18.87 -2.78 -9.88
C ALA A 99 -17.34 -2.95 -9.91
N ILE A 100 -16.81 -3.52 -11.00
CA ILE A 100 -15.38 -3.66 -11.21
C ILE A 100 -14.92 -2.49 -12.08
N PRO A 101 -14.04 -1.62 -11.60
CA PRO A 101 -13.45 -0.58 -12.44
C PRO A 101 -12.83 -1.18 -13.70
N ILE A 102 -13.12 -0.61 -14.87
CA ILE A 102 -12.74 -1.13 -16.19
C ILE A 102 -11.25 -1.52 -16.27
N PHE A 103 -10.38 -0.71 -15.63
CA PHE A 103 -8.94 -0.95 -15.64
C PHE A 103 -8.50 -2.17 -14.79
N PHE A 104 -9.34 -2.70 -13.89
CA PHE A 104 -9.06 -3.91 -13.13
C PHE A 104 -9.73 -5.16 -13.70
N GLN A 105 -10.67 -5.04 -14.64
CA GLN A 105 -11.47 -6.17 -15.16
C GLN A 105 -10.60 -7.32 -15.69
N HIS A 106 -9.47 -7.01 -16.33
CA HIS A 106 -8.55 -8.01 -16.88
C HIS A 106 -7.68 -8.72 -15.84
N PHE A 107 -7.65 -8.23 -14.60
CA PHE A 107 -6.78 -8.74 -13.54
C PHE A 107 -7.57 -9.43 -12.42
N VAL A 108 -8.89 -9.43 -12.53
CA VAL A 108 -9.77 -10.08 -11.55
C VAL A 108 -9.68 -11.59 -11.68
N VAL A 109 -9.51 -12.25 -10.56
CA VAL A 109 -9.58 -13.71 -10.47
C VAL A 109 -11.02 -14.10 -10.24
N ASP A 110 -11.58 -14.81 -11.21
CA ASP A 110 -12.91 -15.42 -11.10
C ASP A 110 -12.75 -16.86 -10.62
N ASN A 111 -13.45 -17.20 -9.54
CA ASN A 111 -13.40 -18.53 -8.96
C ASN A 111 -14.85 -19.04 -8.74
N PRO A 112 -15.27 -20.14 -9.38
CA PRO A 112 -16.62 -20.65 -9.24
C PRO A 112 -17.04 -20.80 -7.78
N GLY A 113 -18.16 -20.19 -7.39
CA GLY A 113 -18.72 -20.24 -6.05
C GLY A 113 -18.10 -19.28 -5.02
N ARG A 114 -17.23 -18.38 -5.45
CA ARG A 114 -16.69 -17.26 -4.64
C ARG A 114 -16.90 -15.94 -5.36
N LEU A 115 -16.78 -14.84 -4.59
CA LEU A 115 -16.74 -13.52 -5.20
C LEU A 115 -15.49 -13.35 -6.05
N PRO A 116 -15.58 -12.69 -7.19
CA PRO A 116 -14.42 -12.24 -7.93
C PRO A 116 -13.55 -11.35 -7.06
N TYR A 117 -12.25 -11.49 -7.17
CA TYR A 117 -11.29 -10.75 -6.36
C TYR A 117 -10.06 -10.33 -7.16
N LEU A 118 -9.42 -9.26 -6.72
CA LEU A 118 -8.20 -8.73 -7.29
C LEU A 118 -7.05 -8.99 -6.31
N ARG A 119 -5.94 -9.50 -6.81
CA ARG A 119 -4.70 -9.70 -6.05
C ARG A 119 -3.63 -8.75 -6.54
N ILE A 120 -3.07 -7.96 -5.63
CA ILE A 120 -1.95 -7.08 -5.89
C ILE A 120 -0.83 -7.48 -4.95
N ARG A 121 0.34 -7.84 -5.50
CA ARG A 121 1.49 -8.30 -4.75
C ARG A 121 2.71 -7.43 -5.02
N LEU A 122 3.32 -6.94 -3.95
CA LEU A 122 4.66 -6.39 -3.91
C LEU A 122 5.62 -7.50 -3.54
N GLU A 123 6.58 -7.81 -4.40
CA GLU A 123 7.69 -8.70 -4.16
C GLU A 123 8.97 -7.88 -4.13
N ALA A 124 9.86 -8.14 -3.18
CA ALA A 124 11.15 -7.47 -3.11
C ALA A 124 12.24 -8.42 -2.64
N THR A 125 13.43 -8.19 -3.15
CA THR A 125 14.65 -8.90 -2.75
C THR A 125 15.71 -7.88 -2.35
N TRP A 126 16.24 -8.06 -1.15
CA TRP A 126 17.42 -7.37 -0.67
C TRP A 126 18.63 -8.24 -0.85
N GLU A 127 19.72 -7.66 -1.35
CA GLU A 127 21.02 -8.30 -1.49
C GLU A 127 22.08 -7.42 -0.85
N LYS A 128 23.02 -8.07 -0.16
CA LYS A 128 24.18 -7.41 0.39
C LYS A 128 25.04 -6.86 -0.73
N SER A 129 25.42 -5.61 -0.63
CA SER A 129 26.28 -4.94 -1.61
C SER A 129 27.39 -4.16 -0.89
N ASN A 130 28.21 -3.48 -1.67
CA ASN A 130 29.27 -2.61 -1.12
C ASN A 130 28.73 -1.34 -0.43
N THR A 131 27.41 -1.09 -0.50
CA THR A 131 26.74 -0.01 0.24
C THR A 131 26.24 -0.51 1.59
N ILE A 132 26.16 0.38 2.58
CA ILE A 132 25.71 0.04 3.94
C ILE A 132 24.30 -0.56 3.94
N ASP A 133 23.43 -0.07 3.06
CA ASP A 133 22.01 -0.48 3.00
C ASP A 133 21.75 -1.67 2.05
N GLY A 134 22.77 -2.13 1.30
CA GLY A 134 22.59 -3.17 0.30
C GLY A 134 21.93 -2.66 -0.98
N SER A 135 21.44 -3.59 -1.79
CA SER A 135 20.64 -3.32 -2.99
C SER A 135 19.26 -3.92 -2.80
N ILE A 136 18.22 -3.18 -3.15
CA ILE A 136 16.83 -3.66 -3.08
C ILE A 136 16.22 -3.56 -4.48
N ASP A 137 15.79 -4.71 -4.99
CA ASP A 137 14.94 -4.78 -6.17
C ASP A 137 13.50 -5.06 -5.74
N SER A 138 12.52 -4.35 -6.32
CA SER A 138 11.12 -4.51 -5.95
C SER A 138 10.20 -4.37 -7.16
N LYS A 139 9.15 -5.19 -7.18
CA LYS A 139 8.16 -5.23 -8.26
C LYS A 139 6.76 -5.35 -7.68
N ILE A 140 5.81 -4.59 -8.22
CA ILE A 140 4.39 -4.74 -7.89
C ILE A 140 3.69 -5.35 -9.10
N SER A 141 2.92 -6.41 -8.87
CA SER A 141 2.22 -7.15 -9.92
C SER A 141 0.78 -7.47 -9.52
N TYR A 142 -0.09 -7.51 -10.51
CA TYR A 142 -1.37 -8.19 -10.41
C TYR A 142 -1.13 -9.70 -10.54
N ILE A 143 -1.75 -10.46 -9.65
CA ILE A 143 -1.70 -11.92 -9.67
C ILE A 143 -3.03 -12.45 -10.17
N THR A 144 -3.01 -13.12 -11.32
CA THR A 144 -4.22 -13.53 -12.04
C THR A 144 -4.60 -15.00 -11.82
N CYS A 145 -3.90 -15.74 -10.95
CA CYS A 145 -4.26 -17.09 -10.56
C CYS A 145 -4.97 -17.12 -9.19
N PRO A 146 -5.76 -18.17 -8.90
CA PRO A 146 -6.38 -18.37 -7.59
C PRO A 146 -5.37 -18.40 -6.43
N GLU A 147 -5.83 -18.06 -5.21
CA GLU A 147 -4.97 -17.98 -4.00
C GLU A 147 -4.28 -19.31 -3.64
N PHE A 148 -4.86 -20.43 -4.00
CA PHE A 148 -4.34 -21.77 -3.72
C PHE A 148 -3.47 -22.34 -4.86
N ALA A 149 -3.37 -21.63 -5.98
CA ALA A 149 -2.53 -22.03 -7.11
C ALA A 149 -1.13 -21.47 -6.97
N GLU A 150 -0.15 -22.20 -7.48
CA GLU A 150 1.22 -21.72 -7.61
C GLU A 150 1.26 -20.53 -8.58
N ILE A 151 2.04 -19.52 -8.20
CA ILE A 151 2.16 -18.29 -8.98
C ILE A 151 3.30 -18.48 -9.99
N GLU A 152 2.93 -18.80 -11.22
CA GLU A 152 3.87 -18.86 -12.34
C GLU A 152 4.15 -17.45 -12.90
N GLU A 153 5.19 -17.31 -13.72
CA GLU A 153 5.52 -16.02 -14.36
C GLU A 153 4.40 -15.51 -15.26
N GLY A 154 3.71 -16.40 -15.97
CA GLY A 154 2.55 -16.07 -16.80
C GLY A 154 1.35 -15.51 -16.03
N ASN A 155 1.30 -15.70 -14.72
CA ASN A 155 0.23 -15.19 -13.83
C ASN A 155 0.58 -13.85 -13.20
N ARG A 156 1.72 -13.26 -13.55
CA ARG A 156 2.19 -11.96 -13.06
C ARG A 156 2.08 -10.92 -14.14
N THR A 157 1.27 -9.90 -13.92
CA THR A 157 1.19 -8.73 -14.78
C THR A 157 1.66 -7.50 -14.01
N ASN A 158 2.63 -6.77 -14.53
CA ASN A 158 3.18 -5.60 -13.86
C ASN A 158 2.08 -4.56 -13.59
N ALA A 159 1.95 -4.14 -12.34
CA ALA A 159 0.97 -3.12 -11.95
C ALA A 159 1.55 -1.73 -12.20
N SER A 160 0.87 -0.95 -13.05
CA SER A 160 1.28 0.42 -13.31
C SER A 160 0.98 1.31 -12.11
N ARG A 161 1.87 2.26 -11.82
CA ARG A 161 1.63 3.23 -10.73
C ARG A 161 0.32 4.00 -10.94
N ARG A 162 0.02 4.37 -12.16
CA ARG A 162 -1.21 5.08 -12.53
C ARG A 162 -2.48 4.33 -12.11
N ASP A 163 -2.45 2.99 -12.14
CA ASP A 163 -3.59 2.19 -11.73
C ASP A 163 -3.65 2.05 -10.21
N LEU A 164 -2.49 1.89 -9.56
CA LEU A 164 -2.38 1.80 -8.11
C LEU A 164 -2.79 3.10 -7.41
N ASP A 165 -2.58 4.27 -8.02
CA ASP A 165 -2.98 5.58 -7.48
C ASP A 165 -4.50 5.75 -7.33
N LYS A 166 -5.28 4.84 -7.91
CA LYS A 166 -6.74 4.77 -7.73
C LYS A 166 -7.13 4.10 -6.40
N ILE A 167 -6.20 3.37 -5.78
CA ILE A 167 -6.37 2.78 -4.46
C ILE A 167 -5.74 3.74 -3.45
N ARG A 168 -6.58 4.42 -2.66
CA ARG A 168 -6.10 5.38 -1.67
C ARG A 168 -5.95 4.74 -0.30
N VAL A 169 -4.77 4.90 0.28
CA VAL A 169 -4.49 4.58 1.68
C VAL A 169 -4.12 5.88 2.40
N ILE A 170 -4.87 6.22 3.43
CA ILE A 170 -4.58 7.36 4.30
C ILE A 170 -4.02 6.81 5.61
N TYR A 171 -2.72 6.89 5.77
CA TYR A 171 -2.04 6.49 6.99
C TYR A 171 -2.01 7.63 8.01
N VAL A 172 -2.61 7.40 9.17
CA VAL A 172 -2.61 8.35 10.28
C VAL A 172 -1.69 7.83 11.39
N PRO A 173 -0.48 8.39 11.56
CA PRO A 173 0.45 7.93 12.58
C PRO A 173 -0.08 8.19 14.00
N ALA A 174 0.28 7.32 14.95
CA ALA A 174 -0.12 7.44 16.36
C ALA A 174 0.47 8.71 17.02
N VAL A 175 1.72 9.03 16.70
CA VAL A 175 2.37 10.27 17.15
C VAL A 175 2.16 11.34 16.09
N ARG A 176 1.38 12.35 16.44
CA ARG A 176 1.12 13.50 15.58
C ARG A 176 2.02 14.65 16.03
N ASP A 177 2.98 15.02 15.20
CA ASP A 177 3.67 16.30 15.33
C ASP A 177 2.86 17.35 14.55
N PRO A 178 2.12 18.23 15.21
CA PRO A 178 1.30 19.25 14.54
C PRO A 178 2.11 20.12 13.59
N SER A 179 3.35 20.39 13.93
CA SER A 179 4.24 21.24 13.12
C SER A 179 4.60 20.58 11.79
N LYS A 180 4.70 19.26 11.75
CA LYS A 180 4.95 18.50 10.50
C LYS A 180 3.68 18.32 9.66
N GLN A 181 2.52 18.21 10.29
CA GLN A 181 1.25 17.98 9.59
C GLN A 181 0.61 19.27 9.05
N LEU A 182 0.89 20.39 9.70
CA LEU A 182 0.42 21.71 9.27
C LEU A 182 1.34 22.37 8.23
N LYS A 183 2.54 21.85 8.02
CA LYS A 183 3.37 22.31 6.91
C LYS A 183 2.68 21.96 5.59
N ASN A 184 2.58 22.94 4.71
CA ASN A 184 2.03 22.78 3.36
C ASN A 184 3.03 22.03 2.45
N ALA A 185 3.46 20.84 2.90
CA ALA A 185 4.37 19.97 2.18
C ALA A 185 3.56 18.82 1.54
N SER A 186 3.93 18.43 0.36
CA SER A 186 3.32 17.28 -0.34
C SER A 186 3.32 16.06 0.57
N GLY A 187 2.17 15.37 0.63
CA GLY A 187 1.96 14.19 1.49
C GLY A 187 1.42 14.49 2.90
N THR A 188 1.25 15.75 3.29
CA THR A 188 0.56 16.08 4.55
C THR A 188 -0.96 16.03 4.37
N MET A 189 -1.70 15.74 5.46
CA MET A 189 -3.17 15.74 5.44
C MET A 189 -3.72 17.13 5.00
N MET A 190 -3.09 18.21 5.43
CA MET A 190 -3.47 19.56 5.03
C MET A 190 -3.31 19.76 3.52
N TYR A 191 -2.18 19.32 2.95
CA TYR A 191 -1.96 19.38 1.50
C TYR A 191 -3.01 18.57 0.73
N GLN A 192 -3.34 17.36 1.17
CA GLN A 192 -4.36 16.53 0.54
C GLN A 192 -5.74 17.18 0.57
N ILE A 193 -6.13 17.77 1.71
CA ILE A 193 -7.40 18.52 1.83
C ILE A 193 -7.39 19.72 0.88
N MET A 194 -6.34 20.53 0.92
CA MET A 194 -6.25 21.75 0.11
C MET A 194 -6.21 21.43 -1.39
N SER A 195 -5.53 20.37 -1.79
CA SER A 195 -5.45 19.95 -3.20
C SER A 195 -6.73 19.31 -3.72
N SER A 196 -7.58 18.78 -2.84
CA SER A 196 -8.88 18.19 -3.23
C SER A 196 -9.97 19.25 -3.44
N ILE A 197 -9.76 20.49 -2.96
CA ILE A 197 -10.71 21.58 -3.12
C ILE A 197 -10.52 22.21 -4.50
N ASN A 198 -11.60 22.25 -5.26
CA ASN A 198 -11.60 22.97 -6.55
C ASN A 198 -11.82 24.48 -6.30
N TRP A 199 -10.71 25.20 -6.09
CA TRP A 199 -10.72 26.64 -5.83
C TRP A 199 -11.12 27.41 -7.09
N SER A 200 -12.05 28.38 -6.98
CA SER A 200 -12.32 29.31 -8.06
C SER A 200 -11.09 30.18 -8.37
N GLU A 201 -10.93 30.62 -9.62
CA GLU A 201 -9.81 31.47 -10.03
C GLU A 201 -9.78 32.77 -9.19
N GLU A 202 -10.92 33.37 -8.91
CA GLU A 202 -11.06 34.56 -8.05
C GLU A 202 -10.51 34.33 -6.65
N THR A 203 -10.76 33.13 -6.06
CA THR A 203 -10.25 32.78 -4.74
C THR A 203 -8.72 32.60 -4.79
N LYS A 204 -8.20 31.98 -5.84
CA LYS A 204 -6.75 31.81 -6.03
C LYS A 204 -6.03 33.16 -6.15
N GLU A 205 -6.57 34.10 -6.92
CA GLU A 205 -6.02 35.45 -7.07
C GLU A 205 -6.06 36.23 -5.76
N THR A 206 -7.17 36.12 -5.02
CA THR A 206 -7.30 36.75 -3.69
C THR A 206 -6.26 36.22 -2.69
N ILE A 207 -6.06 34.90 -2.64
CA ILE A 207 -5.04 34.28 -1.78
C ILE A 207 -3.63 34.75 -2.20
N HIS A 208 -3.37 34.78 -3.51
CA HIS A 208 -2.07 35.17 -4.05
C HIS A 208 -1.73 36.66 -3.70
N SER A 209 -2.70 37.56 -3.84
CA SER A 209 -2.53 38.96 -3.46
C SER A 209 -2.25 39.13 -1.97
N LYS A 210 -2.99 38.40 -1.12
CA LYS A 210 -2.79 38.44 0.33
C LYS A 210 -1.44 37.90 0.80
N ILE A 211 -0.96 36.81 0.17
CA ILE A 211 0.39 36.28 0.44
C ILE A 211 1.46 37.29 0.03
N LYS A 212 1.26 37.96 -1.11
CA LYS A 212 2.20 39.01 -1.56
C LYS A 212 2.26 40.18 -0.61
N GLU A 213 1.12 40.68 -0.13
CA GLU A 213 1.05 41.74 0.89
C GLU A 213 1.77 41.35 2.19
N LEU A 214 1.64 40.07 2.63
CA LEU A 214 2.32 39.56 3.83
C LEU A 214 3.85 39.44 3.66
N ASN A 215 4.33 39.18 2.45
CA ASN A 215 5.77 39.09 2.20
C ASN A 215 6.46 40.45 1.98
N GLU A 216 5.68 41.48 1.71
CA GLU A 216 6.18 42.88 1.52
C GLU A 216 6.09 43.70 2.82
N ALA A 217 5.48 43.18 3.89
CA ALA A 217 5.35 43.82 5.20
C ALA A 217 6.44 43.35 6.18
#